data_905b494d5c3965bcf1348e7395c0c5a2
#
_entry.id   905b494d5c3965bcf1348e7395c0c5a2
#
_cell.length_a   1.000
_cell.length_b   1.000
_cell.length_c   1.000
_cell.angle_alpha   90.00
_cell.angle_beta   90.00
_cell.angle_gamma   90.00
#
_symmetry.space_group_name_H-M   'P 1'
#
loop_
_entity.id
_entity.type
_entity.pdbx_description
1 polymer ?
#
loop_
_entity_poly.entity_id
_entity_poly.type
_entity_poly.pdbx_seq_one_letter_code
_entity_poly.pdbx_strand_id
1 'polypeptide(L)'
;NNTSNKITAIPNTKISDLKEILGAEIIVKNTNSENVQDDSNLATGFTVNDKYEVSVLGDVSGDGQVDARDSLRILKYAVGTYELKDGYAIAADINKDGIIDARDSLRILKYAVDTYKIELK
;
A
#
# COMPACT_ATOMS: atom_id res chain seq x y z
N ASN A 1 11.38 -17.22 4.91
CA ASN A 1 11.57 -16.19 3.97
C ASN A 1 10.74 -14.98 4.34
N ASN A 2 10.78 -14.00 3.52
CA ASN A 2 10.36 -12.67 3.93
C ASN A 2 8.94 -12.32 3.64
N THR A 3 8.24 -13.17 2.93
CA THR A 3 6.85 -12.85 2.61
C THR A 3 5.98 -12.87 3.86
N SER A 4 6.37 -13.62 4.89
CA SER A 4 5.61 -13.65 6.13
C SER A 4 5.73 -12.36 6.94
N ASN A 5 6.65 -11.46 6.54
CA ASN A 5 6.85 -10.20 7.26
C ASN A 5 6.14 -9.03 6.59
N LYS A 6 5.08 -9.31 5.84
CA LYS A 6 4.34 -8.26 5.14
C LYS A 6 2.94 -8.12 5.72
N ILE A 7 2.47 -6.88 5.79
CA ILE A 7 1.11 -6.56 6.18
C ILE A 7 0.47 -5.83 5.01
N THR A 8 -0.66 -6.36 4.52
CA THR A 8 -1.38 -5.73 3.41
C THR A 8 -2.65 -5.08 3.96
N ALA A 9 -2.90 -3.85 3.56
CA ALA A 9 -4.06 -3.09 4.02
C ALA A 9 -4.76 -2.45 2.83
N ILE A 10 -6.01 -2.04 3.06
CA ILE A 10 -6.76 -1.29 2.05
C ILE A 10 -6.55 0.20 2.29
N PRO A 11 -6.86 1.04 1.29
CA PRO A 11 -6.70 2.49 1.45
C PRO A 11 -7.51 3.04 2.62
N ASN A 12 -6.97 4.06 3.26
CA ASN A 12 -7.60 4.77 4.38
C ASN A 12 -7.68 3.96 5.67
N THR A 13 -6.91 2.89 5.78
CA THR A 13 -6.74 2.19 7.05
C THR A 13 -5.84 3.03 7.94
N LYS A 14 -6.29 3.31 9.15
CA LYS A 14 -5.54 4.15 10.06
C LYS A 14 -4.70 3.32 11.02
N ILE A 15 -3.71 3.96 11.63
CA ILE A 15 -2.89 3.31 12.64
C ILE A 15 -3.77 2.79 13.77
N SER A 16 -4.78 3.55 14.17
CA SER A 16 -5.69 3.13 15.24
C SER A 16 -6.44 1.86 14.87
N ASP A 17 -6.81 1.70 13.59
CA ASP A 17 -7.47 0.47 13.13
C ASP A 17 -6.55 -0.72 13.29
N LEU A 18 -5.29 -0.53 12.94
CA LEU A 18 -4.31 -1.61 13.05
C LEU A 18 -4.07 -1.99 14.51
N LYS A 19 -4.07 -1.00 15.40
CA LYS A 19 -3.91 -1.27 16.83
C LYS A 19 -5.06 -2.06 17.39
N GLU A 20 -6.27 -1.85 16.87
CA GLU A 20 -7.41 -2.65 17.31
C GLU A 20 -7.26 -4.13 16.93
N ILE A 21 -6.61 -4.38 15.81
CA ILE A 21 -6.44 -5.75 15.33
C ILE A 21 -5.23 -6.43 15.97
N LEU A 22 -4.11 -5.72 16.07
CA LEU A 22 -2.85 -6.30 16.49
C LEU A 22 -2.47 -5.98 17.93
N GLY A 23 -3.16 -5.02 18.56
CA GLY A 23 -2.86 -4.63 19.92
C GLY A 23 -2.37 -3.19 19.99
N ALA A 24 -2.67 -2.52 21.10
CA ALA A 24 -2.35 -1.11 21.25
C ALA A 24 -0.84 -0.85 21.44
N GLU A 25 -0.08 -1.91 21.63
CA GLU A 25 1.35 -1.78 21.94
C GLU A 25 2.24 -1.75 20.71
N ILE A 26 1.68 -1.93 19.51
CA ILE A 26 2.49 -1.90 18.31
C ILE A 26 3.02 -0.50 18.06
N ILE A 27 4.19 -0.44 17.44
CA ILE A 27 4.83 0.82 17.09
C ILE A 27 4.89 0.88 15.57
N VAL A 28 4.27 1.90 14.99
CA VAL A 28 4.24 2.08 13.53
C VAL A 28 5.14 3.26 13.19
N LYS A 29 6.05 3.03 12.26
CA LYS A 29 6.99 4.06 11.80
C LYS A 29 6.84 4.27 10.30
N ASN A 30 7.12 5.51 9.87
CA ASN A 30 7.11 5.83 8.43
C ASN A 30 8.46 5.47 7.81
N THR A 31 8.64 5.82 6.54
CA THR A 31 9.86 5.46 5.82
C THR A 31 11.10 6.21 6.34
N ASN A 32 10.90 7.24 7.15
CA ASN A 32 12.00 7.96 7.79
C ASN A 32 12.27 7.45 9.21
N SER A 33 11.68 6.32 9.58
CA SER A 33 11.82 5.72 10.91
C SER A 33 11.26 6.59 12.02
N GLU A 34 10.26 7.40 11.71
CA GLU A 34 9.59 8.25 12.68
C GLU A 34 8.27 7.62 13.10
N ASN A 35 7.93 7.74 14.38
CA ASN A 35 6.66 7.23 14.88
C ASN A 35 5.50 7.97 14.23
N VAL A 36 4.44 7.23 13.89
CA VAL A 36 3.27 7.77 13.23
C VAL A 36 2.11 7.76 14.21
N GLN A 37 1.31 8.82 14.18
CA GLN A 37 0.22 9.00 15.13
C GLN A 37 -0.98 8.13 14.75
N ASP A 38 -1.81 7.84 15.74
CA ASP A 38 -2.91 6.88 15.59
C ASP A 38 -3.95 7.30 14.56
N ASP A 39 -4.17 8.59 14.38
CA ASP A 39 -5.17 9.07 13.44
C ASP A 39 -4.63 9.21 12.02
N SER A 40 -3.38 8.84 11.78
CA SER A 40 -2.80 8.89 10.45
C SER A 40 -3.16 7.63 9.66
N ASN A 41 -3.21 7.77 8.34
CA ASN A 41 -3.40 6.62 7.47
C ASN A 41 -2.12 5.82 7.34
N LEU A 42 -2.27 4.51 7.20
CA LEU A 42 -1.14 3.68 6.81
C LEU A 42 -0.71 4.04 5.39
N ALA A 43 0.57 3.84 5.11
CA ALA A 43 1.11 4.04 3.77
C ALA A 43 2.07 2.91 3.46
N THR A 44 2.22 2.62 2.18
CA THR A 44 3.17 1.61 1.73
C THR A 44 4.58 2.05 2.11
N GLY A 45 5.33 1.12 2.69
CA GLY A 45 6.68 1.41 3.18
C GLY A 45 6.75 1.65 4.68
N PHE A 46 5.61 1.85 5.35
CA PHE A 46 5.62 1.93 6.80
C PHE A 46 6.02 0.60 7.39
N THR A 47 6.48 0.61 8.65
CA THR A 47 6.86 -0.61 9.36
C THR A 47 6.10 -0.71 10.67
N VAL A 48 5.87 -1.96 11.09
CA VAL A 48 5.24 -2.25 12.38
C VAL A 48 6.27 -3.00 13.22
N ASN A 49 6.61 -2.45 14.39
CA ASN A 49 7.55 -3.06 15.33
C ASN A 49 8.91 -3.34 14.69
N ASP A 50 9.29 -2.52 13.71
CA ASP A 50 10.56 -2.66 12.97
C ASP A 50 10.72 -4.05 12.34
N LYS A 51 9.63 -4.76 12.15
CA LYS A 51 9.68 -6.13 11.65
C LYS A 51 8.80 -6.36 10.43
N TYR A 52 7.60 -5.79 10.42
CA TYR A 52 6.63 -6.01 9.36
C TYR A 52 6.56 -4.79 8.47
N GLU A 53 6.59 -5.02 7.16
CA GLU A 53 6.46 -3.94 6.18
C GLU A 53 5.03 -3.85 5.70
N VAL A 54 4.49 -2.63 5.61
CA VAL A 54 3.10 -2.39 5.23
C VAL A 54 3.01 -2.12 3.74
N SER A 55 2.04 -2.74 3.09
CA SER A 55 1.66 -2.44 1.71
C SER A 55 0.18 -2.06 1.72
N VAL A 56 -0.13 -0.85 1.30
CA VAL A 56 -1.51 -0.40 1.16
C VAL A 56 -1.88 -0.55 -0.30
N LEU A 57 -2.88 -1.36 -0.58
CA LEU A 57 -3.26 -1.66 -1.97
C LEU A 57 -3.61 -0.37 -2.70
N GLY A 58 -2.95 -0.16 -3.82
CA GLY A 58 -3.13 1.05 -4.62
C GLY A 58 -2.18 2.17 -4.28
N ASP A 59 -1.58 2.17 -3.09
CA ASP A 59 -0.65 3.23 -2.67
C ASP A 59 0.76 2.89 -3.15
N VAL A 60 0.97 3.04 -4.45
CA VAL A 60 2.22 2.67 -5.10
C VAL A 60 3.30 3.70 -4.84
N SER A 61 2.91 4.93 -4.53
CA SER A 61 3.87 6.01 -4.24
C SER A 61 4.35 6.01 -2.79
N GLY A 62 3.57 5.39 -1.88
CA GLY A 62 3.94 5.38 -0.48
C GLY A 62 3.57 6.65 0.28
N ASP A 63 2.64 7.45 -0.25
CA ASP A 63 2.25 8.71 0.40
C ASP A 63 0.97 8.59 1.21
N GLY A 64 0.40 7.39 1.30
CA GLY A 64 -0.81 7.16 2.08
C GLY A 64 -2.10 7.46 1.34
N GLN A 65 -2.03 7.83 0.07
CA GLN A 65 -3.19 8.15 -0.73
C GLN A 65 -3.15 7.37 -2.03
N VAL A 66 -4.34 7.03 -2.53
CA VAL A 66 -4.47 6.30 -3.79
C VAL A 66 -5.10 7.24 -4.80
N ASP A 67 -4.32 7.66 -5.80
CA ASP A 67 -4.78 8.62 -6.79
C ASP A 67 -4.06 8.39 -8.12
N ALA A 68 -4.23 9.34 -9.04
CA ALA A 68 -3.69 9.19 -10.39
C ALA A 68 -2.16 9.07 -10.42
N ARG A 69 -1.47 9.56 -9.41
CA ARG A 69 -0.01 9.42 -9.36
C ARG A 69 0.40 7.97 -9.19
N ASP A 70 -0.38 7.21 -8.42
CA ASP A 70 -0.12 5.79 -8.25
C ASP A 70 -0.37 5.05 -9.56
N SER A 71 -1.43 5.40 -10.25
CA SER A 71 -1.73 4.83 -11.56
C SER A 71 -0.58 5.08 -12.54
N LEU A 72 -0.05 6.29 -12.54
CA LEU A 72 1.06 6.63 -13.44
C LEU A 72 2.29 5.77 -13.17
N ARG A 73 2.60 5.51 -11.90
CA ARG A 73 3.75 4.67 -11.57
C ARG A 73 3.59 3.25 -12.09
N ILE A 74 2.36 2.72 -12.04
CA ILE A 74 2.11 1.39 -12.58
C ILE A 74 2.33 1.38 -14.09
N LEU A 75 1.87 2.41 -14.78
CA LEU A 75 2.08 2.50 -16.23
C LEU A 75 3.56 2.60 -16.57
N LYS A 76 4.31 3.37 -15.80
CA LYS A 76 5.76 3.46 -16.02
C LYS A 76 6.44 2.13 -15.80
N TYR A 77 6.00 1.39 -14.79
CA TYR A 77 6.54 0.07 -14.55
C TYR A 77 6.22 -0.87 -15.72
N ALA A 78 4.99 -0.79 -16.23
CA ALA A 78 4.56 -1.68 -17.31
C ALA A 78 5.36 -1.48 -18.58
N VAL A 79 5.86 -0.27 -18.82
CA VAL A 79 6.69 0.01 -20.00
C VAL A 79 8.18 -0.01 -19.69
N GLY A 80 8.56 -0.46 -18.49
CA GLY A 80 9.95 -0.69 -18.17
C GLY A 80 10.76 0.52 -17.76
N THR A 81 10.11 1.64 -17.44
CA THR A 81 10.82 2.87 -17.09
C THR A 81 10.83 3.16 -15.59
N TYR A 82 10.33 2.24 -14.77
CA TYR A 82 10.22 2.44 -13.33
C TYR A 82 10.25 1.10 -12.64
N GLU A 83 10.89 1.04 -11.48
CA GLU A 83 10.97 -0.19 -10.70
C GLU A 83 10.03 -0.13 -9.51
N LEU A 84 9.40 -1.27 -9.21
CA LEU A 84 8.59 -1.44 -8.01
C LEU A 84 9.21 -2.54 -7.18
N LYS A 85 9.56 -2.23 -5.93
CA LYS A 85 10.23 -3.17 -5.04
C LYS A 85 9.25 -3.71 -4.01
N ASP A 86 9.39 -4.97 -3.69
CA ASP A 86 8.78 -5.64 -2.53
C ASP A 86 7.38 -5.13 -2.22
N GLY A 87 7.23 -4.35 -1.15
CA GLY A 87 5.93 -3.88 -0.70
C GLY A 87 5.22 -3.00 -1.70
N TYR A 88 5.98 -2.24 -2.50
CA TYR A 88 5.37 -1.40 -3.53
C TYR A 88 4.82 -2.23 -4.67
N ALA A 89 5.48 -3.34 -4.99
CA ALA A 89 4.95 -4.26 -6.00
C ALA A 89 3.67 -4.93 -5.50
N ILE A 90 3.61 -5.27 -4.23
CA ILE A 90 2.39 -5.82 -3.64
C ILE A 90 1.25 -4.80 -3.74
N ALA A 91 1.55 -3.55 -3.43
CA ALA A 91 0.55 -2.48 -3.48
C ALA A 91 0.03 -2.25 -4.90
N ALA A 92 0.85 -2.49 -5.90
CA ALA A 92 0.49 -2.24 -7.29
C ALA A 92 -0.39 -3.33 -7.90
N ASP A 93 -0.35 -4.53 -7.34
CA ASP A 93 -1.11 -5.66 -7.88
C ASP A 93 -2.52 -5.67 -7.29
N ILE A 94 -3.37 -4.79 -7.80
CA ILE A 94 -4.68 -4.52 -7.21
C ILE A 94 -5.60 -5.74 -7.30
N ASN A 95 -5.58 -6.44 -8.42
CA ASN A 95 -6.48 -7.59 -8.61
C ASN A 95 -5.86 -8.90 -8.13
N LYS A 96 -4.61 -8.85 -7.66
CA LYS A 96 -3.92 -10.00 -7.05
C LYS A 96 -3.79 -11.18 -8.00
N ASP A 97 -3.56 -10.89 -9.28
CA ASP A 97 -3.36 -11.95 -10.27
C ASP A 97 -1.87 -12.25 -10.48
N GLY A 98 -1.00 -11.60 -9.73
CA GLY A 98 0.44 -11.81 -9.84
C GLY A 98 1.11 -11.04 -10.95
N ILE A 99 0.36 -10.23 -11.67
CA ILE A 99 0.89 -9.45 -12.79
C ILE A 99 0.54 -7.98 -12.59
N ILE A 100 1.55 -7.12 -12.67
CA ILE A 100 1.35 -5.68 -12.55
C ILE A 100 1.32 -5.10 -13.95
N ASP A 101 0.16 -4.60 -14.38
CA ASP A 101 0.00 -4.09 -15.74
C ASP A 101 -1.05 -2.99 -15.77
N ALA A 102 -1.43 -2.59 -17.00
CA ALA A 102 -2.36 -1.47 -17.17
C ALA A 102 -3.73 -1.72 -16.56
N ARG A 103 -4.10 -2.97 -16.33
CA ARG A 103 -5.38 -3.26 -15.69
C ARG A 103 -5.38 -2.80 -14.23
N ASP A 104 -4.24 -2.92 -13.56
CA ASP A 104 -4.11 -2.42 -12.18
C ASP A 104 -4.19 -0.90 -12.18
N SER A 105 -3.52 -0.26 -13.13
CA SER A 105 -3.58 1.18 -13.28
C SER A 105 -5.02 1.66 -13.49
N LEU A 106 -5.78 0.95 -14.33
CA LEU A 106 -7.16 1.33 -14.57
C LEU A 106 -8.01 1.22 -13.30
N ARG A 107 -7.77 0.19 -12.49
CA ARG A 107 -8.52 0.03 -11.25
C ARG A 107 -8.25 1.17 -10.27
N ILE A 108 -7.01 1.66 -10.22
CA ILE A 108 -6.70 2.81 -9.38
C ILE A 108 -7.45 4.04 -9.87
N LEU A 109 -7.49 4.28 -11.17
CA LEU A 109 -8.22 5.42 -11.70
C LEU A 109 -9.72 5.32 -11.40
N LYS A 110 -10.29 4.12 -11.51
CA LYS A 110 -11.68 3.91 -11.16
C LYS A 110 -11.92 4.14 -9.67
N TYR A 111 -11.00 3.71 -8.83
CA TYR A 111 -11.10 3.96 -7.40
C TYR A 111 -11.10 5.47 -7.13
N ALA A 112 -10.24 6.21 -7.80
CA ALA A 112 -10.09 7.64 -7.57
C ALA A 112 -11.36 8.42 -7.91
N VAL A 113 -12.21 7.88 -8.79
CA VAL A 113 -13.49 8.52 -9.14
C VAL A 113 -14.69 7.76 -8.56
N ASP A 114 -14.45 6.94 -7.54
CA ASP A 114 -15.48 6.24 -6.77
C ASP A 114 -16.28 5.22 -7.56
N THR A 115 -15.71 4.64 -8.62
CA THR A 115 -16.41 3.62 -9.39
C THR A 115 -15.85 2.22 -9.17
N TYR A 116 -14.94 2.08 -8.21
CA TYR A 116 -14.32 0.80 -7.91
C TYR A 116 -13.88 0.79 -6.46
N LYS A 117 -14.01 -0.36 -5.83
CA LYS A 117 -13.59 -0.56 -4.45
C LYS A 117 -12.35 -1.41 -4.40
N ILE A 118 -11.37 -1.00 -3.62
CA ILE A 118 -10.16 -1.81 -3.40
C ILE A 118 -10.37 -2.61 -2.12
N GLU A 119 -10.27 -3.93 -2.24
CA GLU A 119 -10.51 -4.85 -1.12
C GLU A 119 -9.38 -5.83 -0.99
N LEU A 120 -9.30 -6.46 0.18
CA LEU A 120 -8.23 -7.40 0.48
C LEU A 120 -8.42 -8.77 -0.15
N LYS A 121 -9.58 -9.07 -0.67
CA LYS A 121 -9.79 -10.38 -1.28
C LYS A 121 -9.70 -10.38 -2.75
#